data_d0daca022786c749ed1556692bece10c
#
_entry.id   d0daca022786c749ed1556692bece10c
#
_cell.length_a   1.000
_cell.length_b   1.000
_cell.length_c   1.000
_cell.angle_alpha   90.00
_cell.angle_beta   90.00
_cell.angle_gamma   90.00
#
_symmetry.space_group_name_H-M   'P 1'
#
loop_
_entity.id
_entity.type
_entity.pdbx_description
1 polymer ?
#
loop_
_entity_poly.entity_id
_entity_poly.type
_entity_poly.pdbx_seq_one_letter_code
_entity_poly.pdbx_strand_id
1 'polypeptide(L)'
;MTRRRVVVTGLGATTPLGGDVATTWAGLLAGKSGVRSLTEDWAQTIPVTFAARVAVEPSEQMERVEIRRLDRSEQFGLIASREAWKDAGSPEVDKERLGVVVASGIGGVTTLLDQYDILNTKGSRLVSPHTVPMLMPNGPAANIGLELQAQAGVHTPVSACASGAEAIGYAFDMIRNNRADIVVSGGVEAACHALPMAAFAAMKALSTRNDDPARASRPYDLNRDGFVLGEGGGILVLEEYEHAKARGAKIYCEIAGQGLSSDGYHIAAPDPSGAGVQRAVKFALKDADLTTADIVHLNAHATSTPAGDVAEANALRAALGNDADHVAVSATKSMTGHLLGGAGAIESVFIVKTMQDRMAPPTINIDDLDPAVTVDVVRDKPRALPVGDIAALNDSFGFGGHNVVLVFKSI
;
A
#
# COMPACT_ATOMS: atom_id res chain seq x y z
N MET A 1 -19.53 -24.38 11.54
CA MET A 1 -18.68 -24.49 10.35
C MET A 1 -17.32 -23.89 10.72
N THR A 2 -16.22 -24.59 10.52
CA THR A 2 -14.88 -24.02 10.67
C THR A 2 -14.72 -22.85 9.67
N ARG A 3 -14.18 -21.72 10.12
CA ARG A 3 -13.88 -20.58 9.23
C ARG A 3 -12.89 -21.02 8.16
N ARG A 4 -13.11 -20.64 6.90
CA ARG A 4 -12.13 -20.85 5.82
C ARG A 4 -10.88 -20.01 6.10
N ARG A 5 -9.72 -20.63 5.95
CA ARG A 5 -8.42 -19.95 6.09
C ARG A 5 -8.04 -19.30 4.77
N VAL A 6 -7.38 -18.17 4.84
CA VAL A 6 -6.98 -17.40 3.66
C VAL A 6 -5.48 -17.24 3.63
N VAL A 7 -4.86 -17.63 2.53
CA VAL A 7 -3.41 -17.61 2.37
C VAL A 7 -2.97 -16.76 1.19
N VAL A 8 -1.73 -16.30 1.23
CA VAL A 8 -1.10 -15.57 0.14
C VAL A 8 -0.31 -16.56 -0.71
N THR A 9 -0.63 -16.63 -2.00
CA THR A 9 0.02 -17.54 -2.95
C THR A 9 0.81 -16.83 -4.04
N GLY A 10 0.60 -15.52 -4.25
CA GLY A 10 1.33 -14.74 -5.24
C GLY A 10 1.50 -13.28 -4.84
N LEU A 11 2.58 -12.67 -5.31
CA LEU A 11 2.97 -11.29 -5.04
C LEU A 11 3.37 -10.58 -6.33
N GLY A 12 3.00 -9.30 -6.44
CA GLY A 12 3.43 -8.42 -7.53
C GLY A 12 3.57 -6.98 -7.06
N ALA A 13 4.47 -6.25 -7.68
CA ALA A 13 4.79 -4.87 -7.30
C ALA A 13 5.29 -4.04 -8.48
N THR A 14 4.95 -2.76 -8.45
CA THR A 14 5.64 -1.72 -9.22
C THR A 14 5.83 -0.51 -8.31
N THR A 15 7.06 -0.09 -8.08
CA THR A 15 7.40 0.84 -7.00
C THR A 15 8.52 1.80 -7.38
N PRO A 16 8.76 2.83 -6.57
CA PRO A 16 9.93 3.70 -6.72
C PRO A 16 11.29 2.99 -6.53
N LEU A 17 11.29 1.77 -5.99
CA LEU A 17 12.50 0.99 -5.74
C LEU A 17 12.76 -0.10 -6.78
N GLY A 18 11.73 -0.53 -7.52
CA GLY A 18 11.84 -1.58 -8.53
C GLY A 18 10.58 -1.80 -9.33
N GLY A 19 10.71 -2.45 -10.48
CA GLY A 19 9.59 -2.79 -11.37
C GLY A 19 8.92 -4.14 -11.05
N ASP A 20 9.41 -4.84 -10.02
CA ASP A 20 8.94 -6.13 -9.54
C ASP A 20 9.18 -6.29 -8.03
N VAL A 21 8.66 -7.37 -7.44
CA VAL A 21 8.81 -7.68 -6.00
C VAL A 21 10.28 -7.89 -5.62
N ALA A 22 11.06 -8.59 -6.43
CA ALA A 22 12.43 -8.96 -6.10
C ALA A 22 13.35 -7.72 -6.03
N THR A 23 13.28 -6.86 -7.05
CA THR A 23 14.08 -5.63 -7.10
C THR A 23 13.63 -4.61 -6.06
N THR A 24 12.33 -4.51 -5.82
CA THR A 24 11.76 -3.66 -4.75
C THR A 24 12.25 -4.10 -3.37
N TRP A 25 12.17 -5.39 -3.07
CA TRP A 25 12.60 -5.95 -1.80
C TRP A 25 14.11 -5.78 -1.56
N ALA A 26 14.92 -6.03 -2.58
CA ALA A 26 16.36 -5.78 -2.50
C ALA A 26 16.67 -4.31 -2.24
N GLY A 27 15.93 -3.39 -2.85
CA GLY A 27 16.05 -1.95 -2.61
C GLY A 27 15.70 -1.57 -1.18
N LEU A 28 14.62 -2.15 -0.62
CA LEU A 28 14.21 -1.94 0.78
C LEU A 28 15.28 -2.41 1.77
N LEU A 29 15.77 -3.64 1.62
CA LEU A 29 16.82 -4.17 2.51
C LEU A 29 18.14 -3.41 2.40
N ALA A 30 18.41 -2.81 1.23
CA ALA A 30 19.59 -1.95 1.03
C ALA A 30 19.40 -0.53 1.57
N GLY A 31 18.23 -0.16 2.10
CA GLY A 31 17.94 1.19 2.59
C GLY A 31 17.99 2.26 1.49
N LYS A 32 17.56 1.92 0.26
CA LYS A 32 17.58 2.86 -0.87
C LYS A 32 16.38 3.80 -0.82
N SER A 33 16.59 5.08 -1.07
CA SER A 33 15.49 6.02 -1.31
C SER A 33 15.06 5.96 -2.78
N GLY A 34 13.74 5.84 -3.01
CA GLY A 34 13.12 5.98 -4.32
C GLY A 34 12.73 7.41 -4.69
N VAL A 35 13.00 8.37 -3.80
CA VAL A 35 12.64 9.78 -3.98
C VAL A 35 13.66 10.46 -4.91
N ARG A 36 13.13 11.20 -5.89
CA ARG A 36 13.94 11.87 -6.91
C ARG A 36 13.36 13.25 -7.25
N SER A 37 14.22 14.18 -7.67
CA SER A 37 13.76 15.45 -8.25
C SER A 37 12.95 15.20 -9.51
N LEU A 38 11.90 15.97 -9.68
CA LEU A 38 11.07 15.98 -10.88
C LEU A 38 11.74 16.84 -11.96
N THR A 39 11.66 16.38 -13.19
CA THR A 39 12.26 17.04 -14.36
C THR A 39 11.25 17.76 -15.24
N GLU A 40 9.98 17.59 -14.98
CA GLU A 40 8.89 18.20 -15.72
C GLU A 40 8.82 19.71 -15.45
N ASP A 41 8.54 20.50 -16.49
CA ASP A 41 8.49 21.97 -16.41
C ASP A 41 7.52 22.47 -15.34
N TRP A 42 6.36 21.79 -15.18
CA TRP A 42 5.38 22.16 -14.17
C TRP A 42 5.91 22.02 -12.73
N ALA A 43 6.86 21.12 -12.48
CA ALA A 43 7.43 20.93 -11.14
C ALA A 43 8.15 22.19 -10.62
N GLN A 44 8.65 23.03 -11.54
CA GLN A 44 9.28 24.30 -11.18
C GLN A 44 8.28 25.40 -10.80
N THR A 45 6.97 25.15 -10.99
CA THR A 45 5.89 26.12 -10.71
C THR A 45 5.20 25.87 -9.36
N ILE A 46 5.56 24.81 -8.65
CA ILE A 46 4.97 24.41 -7.37
C ILE A 46 6.02 24.35 -6.26
N PRO A 47 5.62 24.43 -4.97
CA PRO A 47 6.58 24.51 -3.86
C PRO A 47 7.46 23.27 -3.65
N VAL A 48 7.02 22.09 -4.13
CA VAL A 48 7.71 20.80 -3.95
C VAL A 48 8.10 20.25 -5.31
N THR A 49 9.40 20.05 -5.53
CA THR A 49 9.98 19.70 -6.84
C THR A 49 10.47 18.26 -6.92
N PHE A 50 10.00 17.38 -6.04
CA PHE A 50 10.40 15.98 -5.97
C PHE A 50 9.23 15.07 -5.64
N ALA A 51 9.35 13.79 -6.02
CA ALA A 51 8.39 12.73 -5.74
C ALA A 51 9.08 11.36 -5.79
N ALA A 52 8.39 10.32 -5.33
CA ALA A 52 8.82 8.94 -5.44
C ALA A 52 8.07 8.26 -6.59
N ARG A 53 8.52 8.48 -7.83
CA ARG A 53 7.96 7.85 -9.04
C ARG A 53 8.49 6.43 -9.22
N VAL A 54 7.73 5.58 -9.91
CA VAL A 54 8.14 4.20 -10.21
C VAL A 54 9.54 4.15 -10.83
N ALA A 55 10.30 3.11 -10.45
CA ALA A 55 11.68 2.93 -10.93
C ALA A 55 11.76 2.48 -12.39
N VAL A 56 10.73 1.76 -12.85
CA VAL A 56 10.60 1.25 -14.21
C VAL A 56 9.31 1.79 -14.81
N GLU A 57 9.42 2.48 -15.94
CA GLU A 57 8.24 3.06 -16.59
C GLU A 57 7.37 1.97 -17.22
N PRO A 58 6.03 2.11 -17.19
CA PRO A 58 5.13 1.15 -17.84
C PRO A 58 5.45 0.88 -19.31
N SER A 59 5.98 1.87 -20.04
CA SER A 59 6.39 1.73 -21.43
C SER A 59 7.53 0.74 -21.67
N GLU A 60 8.23 0.33 -20.62
CA GLU A 60 9.26 -0.71 -20.68
C GLU A 60 8.70 -2.12 -20.46
N GLN A 61 7.45 -2.23 -19.97
CA GLN A 61 6.82 -3.48 -19.58
C GLN A 61 5.50 -3.78 -20.31
N MET A 62 4.94 -2.82 -21.04
CA MET A 62 3.64 -2.92 -21.69
C MET A 62 3.71 -2.44 -23.14
N GLU A 63 2.85 -3.00 -23.98
CA GLU A 63 2.74 -2.58 -25.37
C GLU A 63 2.14 -1.16 -25.50
N ARG A 64 2.65 -0.37 -26.44
CA ARG A 64 2.22 1.01 -26.69
C ARG A 64 0.71 1.14 -26.95
N VAL A 65 0.10 0.13 -27.58
CA VAL A 65 -1.34 0.13 -27.89
C VAL A 65 -2.17 -0.02 -26.61
N GLU A 66 -1.69 -0.82 -25.67
CA GLU A 66 -2.31 -1.04 -24.37
C GLU A 66 -2.23 0.23 -23.52
N ILE A 67 -1.03 0.79 -23.35
CA ILE A 67 -0.77 2.03 -22.57
C ILE A 67 -1.71 3.18 -22.97
N ARG A 68 -2.00 3.35 -24.26
CA ARG A 68 -2.83 4.46 -24.76
C ARG A 68 -4.29 4.43 -24.30
N ARG A 69 -4.76 3.31 -23.78
CA ARG A 69 -6.16 3.08 -23.36
C ARG A 69 -6.32 2.99 -21.86
N LEU A 70 -5.22 3.12 -21.12
CA LEU A 70 -5.14 2.90 -19.68
C LEU A 70 -4.59 4.13 -18.98
N ASP A 71 -5.24 4.53 -17.87
CA ASP A 71 -4.62 5.45 -16.93
C ASP A 71 -3.33 4.85 -16.34
N ARG A 72 -2.43 5.70 -15.88
CA ARG A 72 -1.17 5.27 -15.28
C ARG A 72 -1.39 4.33 -14.08
N SER A 73 -2.42 4.55 -13.28
CA SER A 73 -2.78 3.66 -12.15
C SER A 73 -3.27 2.29 -12.63
N GLU A 74 -4.01 2.24 -13.73
CA GLU A 74 -4.43 0.98 -14.37
C GLU A 74 -3.24 0.19 -14.92
N GLN A 75 -2.26 0.90 -15.51
CA GLN A 75 -1.01 0.29 -15.98
C GLN A 75 -0.25 -0.37 -14.82
N PHE A 76 -0.10 0.32 -13.69
CA PHE A 76 0.53 -0.24 -12.49
C PHE A 76 -0.22 -1.48 -11.97
N GLY A 77 -1.54 -1.42 -11.95
CA GLY A 77 -2.39 -2.54 -11.52
C GLY A 77 -2.19 -3.77 -12.39
N LEU A 78 -2.18 -3.61 -13.71
CA LEU A 78 -1.96 -4.72 -14.65
C LEU A 78 -0.55 -5.30 -14.56
N ILE A 79 0.50 -4.46 -14.49
CA ILE A 79 1.89 -4.91 -14.35
C ILE A 79 2.02 -5.76 -13.08
N ALA A 80 1.62 -5.22 -11.93
CA ALA A 80 1.74 -5.93 -10.66
C ALA A 80 0.83 -7.17 -10.60
N SER A 81 -0.38 -7.15 -11.19
CA SER A 81 -1.26 -8.31 -11.19
C SER A 81 -0.74 -9.46 -12.06
N ARG A 82 -0.13 -9.16 -13.20
CA ARG A 82 0.51 -10.16 -14.06
C ARG A 82 1.68 -10.85 -13.36
N GLU A 83 2.51 -10.08 -12.62
CA GLU A 83 3.55 -10.66 -11.78
C GLU A 83 2.96 -11.53 -10.68
N ALA A 84 1.98 -11.03 -9.91
CA ALA A 84 1.35 -11.76 -8.82
C ALA A 84 0.69 -13.06 -9.30
N TRP A 85 -0.03 -13.02 -10.41
CA TRP A 85 -0.69 -14.19 -11.00
C TRP A 85 0.32 -15.24 -11.46
N LYS A 86 1.40 -14.80 -12.10
CA LYS A 86 2.51 -15.68 -12.49
C LYS A 86 3.21 -16.30 -11.26
N ASP A 87 3.46 -15.52 -10.23
CA ASP A 87 4.07 -15.98 -8.97
C ASP A 87 3.19 -17.00 -8.25
N ALA A 88 1.86 -16.84 -8.33
CA ALA A 88 0.89 -17.83 -7.86
C ALA A 88 0.85 -19.12 -8.70
N GLY A 89 1.64 -19.23 -9.76
CA GLY A 89 1.68 -20.38 -10.67
C GLY A 89 0.59 -20.34 -11.72
N SER A 90 -0.01 -19.20 -12.02
CA SER A 90 -1.10 -19.01 -13.01
C SER A 90 -2.24 -20.03 -12.82
N PRO A 91 -2.90 -20.05 -11.65
CA PRO A 91 -3.82 -21.12 -11.29
C PRO A 91 -5.01 -21.23 -12.25
N GLU A 92 -5.34 -22.47 -12.60
CA GLU A 92 -6.65 -22.76 -13.17
C GLU A 92 -7.72 -22.68 -12.06
N VAL A 93 -8.73 -21.85 -12.27
CA VAL A 93 -9.81 -21.63 -11.31
C VAL A 93 -11.13 -21.42 -12.04
N ASP A 94 -12.22 -21.89 -11.45
CA ASP A 94 -13.56 -21.54 -11.90
C ASP A 94 -13.74 -20.02 -11.86
N LYS A 95 -14.10 -19.43 -12.99
CA LYS A 95 -14.23 -17.97 -13.12
C LYS A 95 -15.31 -17.40 -12.20
N GLU A 96 -16.37 -18.15 -11.89
CA GLU A 96 -17.38 -17.78 -10.92
C GLU A 96 -16.86 -17.80 -9.46
N ARG A 97 -15.66 -18.37 -9.23
CA ARG A 97 -14.95 -18.42 -7.94
C ARG A 97 -13.71 -17.53 -7.89
N LEU A 98 -13.41 -16.82 -8.97
CA LEU A 98 -12.32 -15.83 -9.05
C LEU A 98 -12.85 -14.41 -8.88
N GLY A 99 -12.35 -13.69 -7.89
CA GLY A 99 -12.68 -12.29 -7.64
C GLY A 99 -11.48 -11.34 -7.83
N VAL A 100 -11.78 -10.05 -7.92
CA VAL A 100 -10.78 -8.97 -7.94
C VAL A 100 -11.20 -7.87 -6.98
N VAL A 101 -10.31 -7.44 -6.10
CA VAL A 101 -10.54 -6.30 -5.20
C VAL A 101 -9.29 -5.44 -5.20
N VAL A 102 -9.26 -4.42 -6.04
CA VAL A 102 -8.09 -3.53 -6.17
C VAL A 102 -8.52 -2.08 -6.05
N ALA A 103 -7.87 -1.38 -5.12
CA ALA A 103 -8.21 -0.02 -4.75
C ALA A 103 -7.33 1.04 -5.42
N SER A 104 -7.87 2.24 -5.52
CA SER A 104 -7.16 3.49 -5.75
C SER A 104 -7.82 4.56 -4.88
N GLY A 105 -7.04 5.44 -4.27
CA GLY A 105 -7.58 6.49 -3.42
C GLY A 105 -8.23 7.64 -4.21
N ILE A 106 -7.72 7.93 -5.41
CA ILE A 106 -8.15 9.07 -6.23
C ILE A 106 -8.67 8.63 -7.61
N GLY A 107 -8.22 7.49 -8.12
CA GLY A 107 -8.51 7.06 -9.50
C GLY A 107 -7.60 7.72 -10.52
N GLY A 108 -8.02 7.76 -11.79
CA GLY A 108 -7.26 8.27 -12.92
C GLY A 108 -7.17 9.79 -12.97
N VAL A 109 -6.69 10.41 -11.91
CA VAL A 109 -6.59 11.87 -11.77
C VAL A 109 -5.66 12.50 -12.81
N THR A 110 -4.57 11.83 -13.17
CA THR A 110 -3.64 12.31 -14.20
C THR A 110 -4.33 12.35 -15.56
N THR A 111 -5.05 11.30 -15.93
CA THR A 111 -5.88 11.30 -17.15
C THR A 111 -6.93 12.41 -17.14
N LEU A 112 -7.63 12.59 -16.02
CA LEU A 112 -8.66 13.65 -15.90
C LEU A 112 -8.06 15.02 -16.20
N LEU A 113 -6.94 15.36 -15.60
CA LEU A 113 -6.29 16.66 -15.73
C LEU A 113 -5.70 16.87 -17.13
N ASP A 114 -5.02 15.87 -17.69
CA ASP A 114 -4.48 15.93 -19.05
C ASP A 114 -5.59 16.12 -20.09
N GLN A 115 -6.71 15.42 -19.95
CA GLN A 115 -7.83 15.54 -20.87
C GLN A 115 -8.59 16.86 -20.69
N TYR A 116 -8.63 17.42 -19.48
CA TYR A 116 -9.15 18.76 -19.25
C TYR A 116 -8.28 19.82 -19.95
N ASP A 117 -6.98 19.70 -19.92
CA ASP A 117 -6.07 20.60 -20.64
C ASP A 117 -6.24 20.46 -22.15
N ILE A 118 -6.41 19.25 -22.68
CA ILE A 118 -6.72 19.02 -24.10
C ILE A 118 -8.04 19.69 -24.48
N LEU A 119 -9.08 19.55 -23.66
CA LEU A 119 -10.37 20.19 -23.89
C LEU A 119 -10.22 21.72 -24.01
N ASN A 120 -9.48 22.33 -23.09
CA ASN A 120 -9.32 23.79 -23.04
C ASN A 120 -8.42 24.37 -24.14
N THR A 121 -7.36 23.62 -24.51
CA THR A 121 -6.33 24.12 -25.44
C THR A 121 -6.55 23.68 -26.89
N LYS A 122 -7.18 22.51 -27.10
CA LYS A 122 -7.30 21.86 -28.43
C LYS A 122 -8.76 21.58 -28.83
N GLY A 123 -9.70 21.73 -27.89
CA GLY A 123 -11.13 21.53 -28.11
C GLY A 123 -11.60 20.07 -27.98
N SER A 124 -12.93 19.90 -27.88
CA SER A 124 -13.59 18.65 -27.55
C SER A 124 -13.33 17.46 -28.50
N ARG A 125 -13.02 17.77 -29.78
CA ARG A 125 -12.76 16.73 -30.79
C ARG A 125 -11.47 15.92 -30.53
N LEU A 126 -10.56 16.46 -29.72
CA LEU A 126 -9.28 15.82 -29.39
C LEU A 126 -9.26 15.17 -28.03
N VAL A 127 -10.35 15.27 -27.25
CA VAL A 127 -10.52 14.53 -25.99
C VAL A 127 -10.62 13.04 -26.31
N SER A 128 -9.85 12.21 -25.57
CA SER A 128 -9.83 10.76 -25.78
C SER A 128 -11.21 10.12 -25.49
N PRO A 129 -11.70 9.21 -26.34
CA PRO A 129 -12.91 8.45 -26.05
C PRO A 129 -12.75 7.49 -24.87
N HIS A 130 -11.50 7.22 -24.44
CA HIS A 130 -11.19 6.39 -23.28
C HIS A 130 -11.13 7.18 -21.97
N THR A 131 -11.32 8.51 -21.98
CA THR A 131 -11.22 9.36 -20.79
C THR A 131 -12.05 8.84 -19.62
N VAL A 132 -13.32 8.50 -19.86
CA VAL A 132 -14.22 8.06 -18.77
C VAL A 132 -13.76 6.72 -18.17
N PRO A 133 -13.53 5.64 -18.92
CA PRO A 133 -12.97 4.42 -18.35
C PRO A 133 -11.66 4.64 -17.59
N MET A 134 -10.75 5.46 -18.14
CA MET A 134 -9.42 5.71 -17.56
C MET A 134 -9.47 6.52 -16.25
N LEU A 135 -10.48 7.40 -16.07
CA LEU A 135 -10.55 8.23 -14.86
C LEU A 135 -11.25 7.54 -13.68
N MET A 136 -11.99 6.46 -13.92
CA MET A 136 -12.79 5.81 -12.87
C MET A 136 -11.90 5.12 -11.82
N PRO A 137 -12.13 5.30 -10.50
CA PRO A 137 -11.33 4.64 -9.46
C PRO A 137 -11.34 3.12 -9.53
N ASN A 138 -12.38 2.51 -10.10
CA ASN A 138 -12.46 1.06 -10.31
C ASN A 138 -11.73 0.58 -11.57
N GLY A 139 -11.11 1.47 -12.34
CA GLY A 139 -10.38 1.12 -13.56
C GLY A 139 -9.34 0.02 -13.38
N PRO A 140 -8.43 0.12 -12.39
CA PRO A 140 -7.45 -0.94 -12.11
C PRO A 140 -8.10 -2.31 -11.85
N ALA A 141 -9.09 -2.37 -10.95
CA ALA A 141 -9.80 -3.62 -10.66
C ALA A 141 -10.54 -4.17 -11.88
N ALA A 142 -11.20 -3.30 -12.64
CA ALA A 142 -11.95 -3.69 -13.84
C ALA A 142 -11.05 -4.29 -14.92
N ASN A 143 -9.90 -3.65 -15.22
CA ASN A 143 -8.96 -4.15 -16.24
C ASN A 143 -8.34 -5.49 -15.83
N ILE A 144 -7.95 -5.66 -14.56
CA ILE A 144 -7.47 -6.95 -14.03
C ILE A 144 -8.58 -8.01 -14.12
N GLY A 145 -9.81 -7.65 -13.73
CA GLY A 145 -10.96 -8.55 -13.80
C GLY A 145 -11.26 -9.03 -15.22
N LEU A 146 -11.18 -8.13 -16.21
CA LEU A 146 -11.34 -8.46 -17.63
C LEU A 146 -10.23 -9.39 -18.13
N GLU A 147 -8.96 -9.10 -17.78
CA GLU A 147 -7.83 -9.91 -18.22
C GLU A 147 -7.90 -11.35 -17.65
N LEU A 148 -8.25 -11.48 -16.37
CA LEU A 148 -8.37 -12.77 -15.69
C LEU A 148 -9.74 -13.45 -15.89
N GLN A 149 -10.71 -12.75 -16.49
CA GLN A 149 -12.10 -13.20 -16.65
C GLN A 149 -12.78 -13.50 -15.31
N ALA A 150 -12.54 -12.69 -14.29
CA ALA A 150 -13.07 -12.87 -12.95
C ALA A 150 -14.58 -12.60 -12.88
N GLN A 151 -15.36 -13.51 -12.28
CA GLN A 151 -16.83 -13.47 -12.23
C GLN A 151 -17.42 -13.54 -10.82
N ALA A 152 -16.61 -13.81 -9.78
CA ALA A 152 -17.08 -13.81 -8.38
C ALA A 152 -17.35 -12.40 -7.83
N GLY A 153 -16.96 -11.36 -8.58
CA GLY A 153 -17.12 -9.95 -8.26
C GLY A 153 -15.83 -9.16 -8.44
N VAL A 154 -15.98 -7.91 -8.88
CA VAL A 154 -14.88 -6.95 -9.06
C VAL A 154 -15.21 -5.70 -8.25
N HIS A 155 -14.38 -5.36 -7.27
CA HIS A 155 -14.67 -4.31 -6.30
C HIS A 155 -13.49 -3.34 -6.14
N THR A 156 -13.82 -2.11 -5.73
CA THR A 156 -12.84 -1.06 -5.44
C THR A 156 -13.30 -0.28 -4.20
N PRO A 157 -12.91 -0.70 -2.99
CA PRO A 157 -13.12 0.12 -1.81
C PRO A 157 -12.25 1.37 -1.86
N VAL A 158 -12.76 2.49 -1.31
CA VAL A 158 -12.04 3.76 -1.25
C VAL A 158 -12.08 4.30 0.17
N SER A 159 -10.93 4.36 0.82
CA SER A 159 -10.68 4.88 2.17
C SER A 159 -9.41 5.73 2.21
N ALA A 160 -9.22 6.57 1.18
CA ALA A 160 -8.03 7.41 1.01
C ALA A 160 -6.73 6.58 1.09
N CYS A 161 -5.79 6.94 2.00
CA CYS A 161 -4.51 6.26 2.13
C CYS A 161 -4.61 4.80 2.64
N ALA A 162 -5.74 4.40 3.25
CA ALA A 162 -5.98 3.04 3.73
C ALA A 162 -6.61 2.11 2.68
N SER A 163 -6.95 2.62 1.49
CA SER A 163 -7.72 1.90 0.46
C SER A 163 -7.12 0.54 0.10
N GLY A 164 -5.81 0.44 -0.10
CA GLY A 164 -5.14 -0.80 -0.49
C GLY A 164 -5.19 -1.87 0.61
N ALA A 165 -5.02 -1.49 1.87
CA ALA A 165 -5.17 -2.41 3.00
C ALA A 165 -6.64 -2.84 3.17
N GLU A 166 -7.60 -1.93 3.02
CA GLU A 166 -9.03 -2.26 3.07
C GLU A 166 -9.45 -3.20 1.93
N ALA A 167 -8.89 -3.02 0.73
CA ALA A 167 -9.12 -3.93 -0.39
C ALA A 167 -8.69 -5.37 -0.05
N ILE A 168 -7.52 -5.54 0.55
CA ILE A 168 -7.01 -6.84 1.00
C ILE A 168 -7.93 -7.43 2.08
N GLY A 169 -8.38 -6.63 3.04
CA GLY A 169 -9.33 -7.04 4.06
C GLY A 169 -10.69 -7.46 3.47
N TYR A 170 -11.19 -6.73 2.48
CA TYR A 170 -12.42 -7.09 1.78
C TYR A 170 -12.27 -8.42 1.00
N ALA A 171 -11.14 -8.61 0.33
CA ALA A 171 -10.83 -9.85 -0.38
C ALA A 171 -10.72 -11.05 0.58
N PHE A 172 -10.08 -10.85 1.74
CA PHE A 172 -10.04 -11.82 2.82
C PHE A 172 -11.46 -12.25 3.25
N ASP A 173 -12.36 -11.29 3.44
CA ASP A 173 -13.76 -11.59 3.78
C ASP A 173 -14.51 -12.30 2.65
N MET A 174 -14.25 -12.00 1.38
CA MET A 174 -14.86 -12.72 0.27
C MET A 174 -14.52 -14.20 0.30
N ILE A 175 -13.27 -14.57 0.54
CA ILE A 175 -12.82 -15.96 0.61
C ILE A 175 -13.35 -16.62 1.89
N ARG A 176 -13.18 -15.97 3.04
CA ARG A 176 -13.61 -16.48 4.35
C ARG A 176 -15.11 -16.79 4.40
N ASN A 177 -15.93 -15.97 3.73
CA ASN A 177 -17.37 -16.11 3.63
C ASN A 177 -17.81 -16.96 2.41
N ASN A 178 -16.90 -17.71 1.78
CA ASN A 178 -17.17 -18.64 0.68
C ASN A 178 -17.77 -17.98 -0.58
N ARG A 179 -17.46 -16.71 -0.86
CA ARG A 179 -17.88 -16.02 -2.09
C ARG A 179 -16.90 -16.26 -3.24
N ALA A 180 -15.62 -16.52 -2.95
CA ALA A 180 -14.57 -16.83 -3.90
C ALA A 180 -13.61 -17.87 -3.34
N ASP A 181 -12.83 -18.52 -4.20
CA ASP A 181 -11.71 -19.38 -3.81
C ASP A 181 -10.37 -18.69 -4.02
N ILE A 182 -10.29 -17.84 -5.05
CA ILE A 182 -9.14 -16.95 -5.31
C ILE A 182 -9.62 -15.52 -5.48
N VAL A 183 -8.90 -14.56 -4.88
CA VAL A 183 -9.12 -13.13 -5.11
C VAL A 183 -7.77 -12.45 -5.36
N VAL A 184 -7.64 -11.77 -6.50
CA VAL A 184 -6.52 -10.87 -6.78
C VAL A 184 -6.82 -9.54 -6.10
N SER A 185 -5.96 -9.12 -5.17
CA SER A 185 -6.25 -7.97 -4.31
C SER A 185 -5.04 -7.10 -4.08
N GLY A 186 -5.29 -5.83 -3.84
CA GLY A 186 -4.27 -4.85 -3.52
C GLY A 186 -4.70 -3.41 -3.78
N GLY A 187 -3.74 -2.57 -4.12
CA GLY A 187 -4.02 -1.16 -4.40
C GLY A 187 -2.89 -0.51 -5.20
N VAL A 188 -3.26 0.50 -5.96
CA VAL A 188 -2.36 1.28 -6.81
C VAL A 188 -2.72 2.76 -6.74
N GLU A 189 -1.76 3.63 -7.03
CA GLU A 189 -2.00 5.06 -7.16
C GLU A 189 -1.04 5.70 -8.15
N ALA A 190 -1.54 6.70 -8.91
CA ALA A 190 -0.76 7.49 -9.85
C ALA A 190 -1.17 8.97 -9.76
N ALA A 191 -0.77 9.64 -8.69
CA ALA A 191 -1.18 11.02 -8.41
C ALA A 191 -0.02 12.05 -8.53
N CYS A 192 1.14 11.65 -9.04
CA CYS A 192 2.29 12.55 -9.24
C CYS A 192 2.05 13.50 -10.43
N HIS A 193 1.25 14.53 -10.20
CA HIS A 193 0.86 15.56 -11.17
C HIS A 193 0.81 16.93 -10.49
N ALA A 194 0.91 18.01 -11.27
CA ALA A 194 0.97 19.39 -10.77
C ALA A 194 -0.13 19.73 -9.76
N LEU A 195 -1.39 19.46 -10.08
CA LEU A 195 -2.51 19.86 -9.22
C LEU A 195 -2.58 19.06 -7.90
N PRO A 196 -2.51 17.73 -7.87
CA PRO A 196 -2.47 16.99 -6.60
C PRO A 196 -1.28 17.41 -5.71
N MET A 197 -0.09 17.58 -6.28
CA MET A 197 1.08 18.02 -5.52
C MET A 197 0.92 19.44 -4.98
N ALA A 198 0.42 20.37 -5.79
CA ALA A 198 0.12 21.74 -5.33
C ALA A 198 -0.94 21.76 -4.23
N ALA A 199 -1.98 20.92 -4.35
CA ALA A 199 -3.05 20.82 -3.36
C ALA A 199 -2.53 20.27 -2.01
N PHE A 200 -1.74 19.19 -2.01
CA PHE A 200 -1.10 18.67 -0.79
C PHE A 200 -0.10 19.66 -0.20
N ALA A 201 0.66 20.40 -1.03
CA ALA A 201 1.54 21.46 -0.56
C ALA A 201 0.77 22.62 0.09
N ALA A 202 -0.38 23.02 -0.49
CA ALA A 202 -1.27 24.03 0.09
C ALA A 202 -1.83 23.62 1.47
N MET A 203 -2.04 22.32 1.69
CA MET A 203 -2.41 21.74 3.00
C MET A 203 -1.23 21.68 3.97
N LYS A 204 0.00 22.02 3.55
CA LYS A 204 1.25 21.83 4.31
C LYS A 204 1.47 20.36 4.71
N ALA A 205 1.02 19.43 3.87
CA ALA A 205 1.15 18.01 4.11
C ALA A 205 2.42 17.41 3.51
N LEU A 206 3.00 18.04 2.47
CA LEU A 206 4.24 17.59 1.83
C LEU A 206 5.47 18.16 2.50
N SER A 207 6.55 17.37 2.52
CA SER A 207 7.88 17.87 2.82
C SER A 207 8.32 18.89 1.76
N THR A 208 9.02 19.93 2.20
CA THR A 208 9.56 21.00 1.35
C THR A 208 11.07 20.92 1.19
N ARG A 209 11.69 19.80 1.52
CA ARG A 209 13.16 19.57 1.50
C ARG A 209 13.67 19.38 0.07
N ASN A 210 13.51 20.42 -0.77
CA ASN A 210 13.91 20.40 -2.18
C ASN A 210 15.44 20.32 -2.38
N ASP A 211 16.22 20.70 -1.40
CA ASP A 211 17.68 20.64 -1.37
C ASP A 211 18.25 19.24 -1.17
N ASP A 212 17.45 18.33 -0.56
CA ASP A 212 17.85 16.93 -0.33
C ASP A 212 16.65 15.98 -0.44
N PRO A 213 16.11 15.77 -1.67
CA PRO A 213 14.91 14.95 -1.89
C PRO A 213 15.02 13.53 -1.36
N ALA A 214 16.19 12.89 -1.50
CA ALA A 214 16.40 11.51 -1.05
C ALA A 214 16.24 11.34 0.46
N ARG A 215 16.36 12.42 1.23
CA ARG A 215 16.20 12.44 2.68
C ARG A 215 14.95 13.16 3.16
N ALA A 216 14.04 13.51 2.24
CA ALA A 216 12.81 14.23 2.56
C ALA A 216 11.81 13.36 3.34
N SER A 217 11.61 12.10 2.93
CA SER A 217 10.80 11.16 3.71
C SER A 217 11.62 10.60 4.88
N ARG A 218 11.26 11.02 6.09
CA ARG A 218 12.01 10.73 7.32
C ARG A 218 11.07 10.41 8.51
N PRO A 219 10.27 9.34 8.42
CA PRO A 219 9.35 8.98 9.50
C PRO A 219 10.08 8.87 10.85
N TYR A 220 9.43 9.38 11.90
CA TYR A 220 9.93 9.38 13.28
C TYR A 220 11.16 10.27 13.57
N ASP A 221 11.75 10.89 12.56
CA ASP A 221 12.81 11.88 12.78
C ASP A 221 12.25 13.18 13.39
N LEU A 222 13.00 13.79 14.28
CA LEU A 222 12.60 15.04 14.95
C LEU A 222 12.35 16.19 13.97
N ASN A 223 13.09 16.23 12.85
CA ASN A 223 13.05 17.27 11.84
C ASN A 223 12.21 16.90 10.62
N ARG A 224 11.26 15.94 10.74
CA ARG A 224 10.31 15.61 9.67
C ARG A 224 9.34 16.76 9.46
N ASP A 225 9.01 17.05 8.21
CA ASP A 225 8.22 18.24 7.83
C ASP A 225 7.05 17.94 6.90
N GLY A 226 6.77 16.65 6.61
CA GLY A 226 5.67 16.23 5.75
C GLY A 226 5.99 14.95 4.97
N PHE A 227 5.01 14.42 4.27
CA PHE A 227 5.21 13.23 3.46
C PHE A 227 5.81 13.55 2.08
N VAL A 228 6.37 12.55 1.43
CA VAL A 228 6.76 12.58 0.02
C VAL A 228 5.72 11.83 -0.79
N LEU A 229 5.14 12.48 -1.79
CA LEU A 229 4.17 11.81 -2.68
C LEU A 229 4.89 10.72 -3.50
N GLY A 230 4.30 9.52 -3.52
CA GLY A 230 4.76 8.39 -4.32
C GLY A 230 3.69 7.86 -5.25
N GLU A 231 4.11 7.03 -6.21
CA GLU A 231 3.22 6.31 -7.13
C GLU A 231 3.63 4.84 -7.26
N GLY A 232 2.72 4.00 -7.76
CA GLY A 232 2.92 2.57 -7.89
C GLY A 232 1.88 1.77 -7.12
N GLY A 233 2.23 0.55 -6.71
CA GLY A 233 1.35 -0.29 -5.90
C GLY A 233 1.82 -1.72 -5.73
N GLY A 234 1.00 -2.49 -5.02
CA GLY A 234 1.21 -3.90 -4.74
C GLY A 234 -0.05 -4.72 -4.94
N ILE A 235 0.14 -5.93 -5.41
CA ILE A 235 -0.93 -6.92 -5.64
C ILE A 235 -0.56 -8.24 -4.96
N LEU A 236 -1.53 -8.83 -4.30
CA LEU A 236 -1.46 -10.16 -3.71
C LEU A 236 -2.49 -11.06 -4.38
N VAL A 237 -2.16 -12.34 -4.56
CA VAL A 237 -3.13 -13.39 -4.84
C VAL A 237 -3.48 -14.04 -3.50
N LEU A 238 -4.72 -13.85 -3.08
CA LEU A 238 -5.29 -14.49 -1.90
C LEU A 238 -6.05 -15.74 -2.30
N GLU A 239 -5.90 -16.81 -1.54
CA GLU A 239 -6.48 -18.10 -1.89
C GLU A 239 -6.98 -18.82 -0.65
N GLU A 240 -8.06 -19.59 -0.82
CA GLU A 240 -8.52 -20.48 0.23
C GLU A 240 -7.50 -21.58 0.49
N TYR A 241 -7.19 -21.83 1.75
CA TYR A 241 -6.08 -22.71 2.16
C TYR A 241 -6.15 -24.14 1.61
N GLU A 242 -7.31 -24.79 1.70
CA GLU A 242 -7.45 -26.17 1.19
C GLU A 242 -7.42 -26.20 -0.35
N HIS A 243 -7.93 -25.17 -1.01
CA HIS A 243 -7.82 -24.99 -2.46
C HIS A 243 -6.33 -24.85 -2.86
N ALA A 244 -5.57 -24.01 -2.18
CA ALA A 244 -4.14 -23.82 -2.42
C ALA A 244 -3.35 -25.13 -2.24
N LYS A 245 -3.62 -25.86 -1.16
CA LYS A 245 -3.00 -27.16 -0.90
C LYS A 245 -3.32 -28.19 -1.95
N ALA A 246 -4.60 -28.28 -2.37
CA ALA A 246 -5.05 -29.28 -3.34
C ALA A 246 -4.34 -29.14 -4.69
N ARG A 247 -3.97 -27.91 -5.10
CA ARG A 247 -3.20 -27.67 -6.33
C ARG A 247 -1.69 -27.62 -6.12
N GLY A 248 -1.18 -27.82 -4.91
CA GLY A 248 0.25 -27.77 -4.58
C GLY A 248 0.84 -26.35 -4.71
N ALA A 249 0.06 -25.32 -4.40
CA ALA A 249 0.50 -23.93 -4.45
C ALA A 249 1.66 -23.67 -3.49
N LYS A 250 2.55 -22.76 -3.89
CA LYS A 250 3.44 -22.09 -2.95
C LYS A 250 2.57 -21.21 -2.02
N ILE A 251 2.72 -21.39 -0.73
CA ILE A 251 2.04 -20.58 0.28
C ILE A 251 3.09 -19.75 1.01
N TYR A 252 2.91 -18.45 1.03
CA TYR A 252 3.80 -17.52 1.71
C TYR A 252 3.50 -17.41 3.20
N CYS A 253 2.25 -17.10 3.51
CA CYS A 253 1.73 -16.91 4.87
C CYS A 253 0.21 -16.96 4.85
N GLU A 254 -0.41 -16.88 6.02
CA GLU A 254 -1.85 -16.72 6.20
C GLU A 254 -2.17 -15.25 6.51
N ILE A 255 -3.22 -14.69 5.89
CA ILE A 255 -3.91 -13.53 6.43
C ILE A 255 -4.87 -14.06 7.48
N ALA A 256 -4.59 -13.75 8.75
CA ALA A 256 -5.29 -14.33 9.88
C ALA A 256 -6.50 -13.52 10.33
N GLY A 257 -6.47 -12.19 10.14
CA GLY A 257 -7.53 -11.31 10.56
C GLY A 257 -7.38 -9.88 10.06
N GLN A 258 -8.44 -9.11 10.25
CA GLN A 258 -8.47 -7.69 9.95
C GLN A 258 -9.22 -6.91 11.03
N GLY A 259 -8.89 -5.63 11.16
CA GLY A 259 -9.60 -4.69 12.02
C GLY A 259 -9.81 -3.37 11.32
N LEU A 260 -11.06 -2.94 11.27
CA LEU A 260 -11.46 -1.65 10.69
C LEU A 260 -12.10 -0.79 11.78
N SER A 261 -11.78 0.49 11.77
CA SER A 261 -12.44 1.48 12.62
C SER A 261 -12.46 2.85 11.96
N SER A 262 -13.18 3.78 12.55
CA SER A 262 -13.16 5.19 12.16
C SER A 262 -12.93 6.05 13.40
N ASP A 263 -12.17 7.15 13.22
CA ASP A 263 -11.93 8.12 14.28
C ASP A 263 -13.19 8.90 14.65
N GLY A 264 -14.01 9.24 13.63
CA GLY A 264 -15.17 10.11 13.83
C GLY A 264 -14.80 11.51 14.34
N TYR A 265 -13.61 11.99 13.99
CA TYR A 265 -13.01 13.20 14.57
C TYR A 265 -12.89 14.36 13.57
N HIS A 266 -12.10 14.20 12.50
CA HIS A 266 -11.82 15.27 11.53
C HIS A 266 -11.52 14.68 10.13
N ILE A 267 -11.81 15.47 9.07
CA ILE A 267 -11.65 14.99 7.69
C ILE A 267 -10.19 14.70 7.29
N ALA A 268 -9.20 15.40 7.84
CA ALA A 268 -7.81 15.27 7.44
C ALA A 268 -6.81 15.10 8.60
N ALA A 269 -7.23 15.35 9.86
CA ALA A 269 -6.36 15.18 11.02
C ALA A 269 -6.71 13.89 11.78
N PRO A 270 -5.71 13.12 12.24
CA PRO A 270 -5.96 11.97 13.10
C PRO A 270 -6.54 12.39 14.45
N ASP A 271 -7.30 11.51 15.09
CA ASP A 271 -7.72 11.71 16.48
C ASP A 271 -6.50 11.70 17.41
N PRO A 272 -6.21 12.80 18.14
CA PRO A 272 -5.04 12.87 19.02
C PRO A 272 -5.02 11.80 20.11
N SER A 273 -6.18 11.25 20.49
CA SER A 273 -6.27 10.16 21.47
C SER A 273 -5.80 8.80 20.92
N GLY A 274 -5.72 8.64 19.60
CA GLY A 274 -5.41 7.38 18.93
C GLY A 274 -6.42 6.26 19.18
N ALA A 275 -7.61 6.58 19.68
CA ALA A 275 -8.62 5.58 20.05
C ALA A 275 -9.12 4.77 18.85
N GLY A 276 -9.17 5.38 17.65
CA GLY A 276 -9.50 4.69 16.40
C GLY A 276 -8.48 3.60 16.07
N VAL A 277 -7.21 3.96 16.07
CA VAL A 277 -6.09 3.02 15.82
C VAL A 277 -6.11 1.87 16.82
N GLN A 278 -6.24 2.17 18.11
CA GLN A 278 -6.31 1.15 19.18
C GLN A 278 -7.47 0.17 18.95
N ARG A 279 -8.64 0.67 18.52
CA ARG A 279 -9.79 -0.19 18.17
C ARG A 279 -9.48 -1.10 16.98
N ALA A 280 -8.87 -0.56 15.93
CA ALA A 280 -8.51 -1.34 14.74
C ALA A 280 -7.53 -2.47 15.09
N VAL A 281 -6.47 -2.19 15.85
CA VAL A 281 -5.52 -3.20 16.34
C VAL A 281 -6.24 -4.28 17.16
N LYS A 282 -7.07 -3.87 18.12
CA LYS A 282 -7.83 -4.80 18.96
C LYS A 282 -8.77 -5.70 18.15
N PHE A 283 -9.45 -5.14 17.15
CA PHE A 283 -10.36 -5.90 16.30
C PHE A 283 -9.58 -6.89 15.42
N ALA A 284 -8.44 -6.47 14.86
CA ALA A 284 -7.59 -7.30 14.03
C ALA A 284 -7.04 -8.51 14.80
N LEU A 285 -6.49 -8.29 16.00
CA LEU A 285 -5.99 -9.36 16.86
C LEU A 285 -7.10 -10.33 17.29
N LYS A 286 -8.26 -9.79 17.67
CA LYS A 286 -9.44 -10.61 18.01
C LYS A 286 -9.92 -11.46 16.83
N ASP A 287 -9.93 -10.91 15.62
CA ASP A 287 -10.36 -11.62 14.41
C ASP A 287 -9.37 -12.73 14.03
N ALA A 288 -8.08 -12.51 14.30
CA ALA A 288 -6.99 -13.46 14.10
C ALA A 288 -6.88 -14.55 15.18
N ASP A 289 -7.61 -14.42 16.30
CA ASP A 289 -7.44 -15.23 17.51
C ASP A 289 -6.00 -15.20 18.05
N LEU A 290 -5.40 -13.99 18.06
CA LEU A 290 -4.06 -13.70 18.53
C LEU A 290 -4.07 -12.67 19.65
N THR A 291 -2.95 -12.60 20.37
CA THR A 291 -2.65 -11.61 21.40
C THR A 291 -1.54 -10.66 20.95
N THR A 292 -1.29 -9.61 21.70
CA THR A 292 -0.19 -8.68 21.45
C THR A 292 1.19 -9.34 21.55
N ALA A 293 1.31 -10.36 22.40
CA ALA A 293 2.56 -11.13 22.57
C ALA A 293 2.97 -11.96 21.34
N ASP A 294 2.03 -12.27 20.45
CA ASP A 294 2.30 -13.04 19.23
C ASP A 294 2.92 -12.18 18.13
N ILE A 295 2.85 -10.84 18.26
CA ILE A 295 3.29 -9.90 17.22
C ILE A 295 4.78 -9.61 17.38
N VAL A 296 5.55 -9.88 16.34
CA VAL A 296 7.00 -9.62 16.30
C VAL A 296 7.41 -8.48 15.37
N HIS A 297 6.53 -8.10 14.44
CA HIS A 297 6.81 -7.04 13.47
C HIS A 297 5.54 -6.24 13.15
N LEU A 298 5.75 -4.97 12.84
CA LEU A 298 4.70 -4.05 12.36
C LEU A 298 5.28 -3.18 11.24
N ASN A 299 4.63 -3.16 10.09
CA ASN A 299 4.87 -2.13 9.09
C ASN A 299 3.93 -0.97 9.34
N ALA A 300 4.50 0.17 9.72
CA ALA A 300 3.75 1.31 10.18
C ALA A 300 3.28 2.21 9.03
N HIS A 301 2.15 2.86 9.21
CA HIS A 301 1.68 3.89 8.29
C HIS A 301 2.67 5.06 8.18
N ALA A 302 3.14 5.60 9.27
CA ALA A 302 4.27 6.52 9.45
C ALA A 302 4.65 7.34 8.19
N THR A 303 3.88 8.39 7.93
CA THR A 303 3.98 9.17 6.68
C THR A 303 5.08 10.23 6.69
N SER A 304 5.84 10.37 7.77
CA SER A 304 6.82 11.47 7.96
C SER A 304 6.16 12.84 8.23
N THR A 305 4.94 12.83 8.77
CA THR A 305 4.26 14.06 9.19
C THR A 305 4.48 14.34 10.67
N PRO A 306 4.65 15.62 11.09
CA PRO A 306 4.94 15.96 12.48
C PRO A 306 3.92 15.39 13.47
N ALA A 307 2.63 15.51 13.18
CA ALA A 307 1.57 15.07 14.07
C ALA A 307 1.21 13.59 13.90
N GLY A 308 1.22 13.08 12.66
CA GLY A 308 0.77 11.72 12.35
C GLY A 308 1.63 10.64 12.99
N ASP A 309 2.95 10.75 12.82
CA ASP A 309 3.89 9.72 13.29
C ASP A 309 3.90 9.56 14.81
N VAL A 310 3.79 10.66 15.57
CA VAL A 310 3.71 10.61 17.06
C VAL A 310 2.37 10.07 17.51
N ALA A 311 1.26 10.50 16.88
CA ALA A 311 -0.07 10.01 17.22
C ALA A 311 -0.17 8.50 17.00
N GLU A 312 0.36 8.00 15.88
CA GLU A 312 0.44 6.57 15.58
C GLU A 312 1.31 5.82 16.60
N ALA A 313 2.54 6.28 16.86
CA ALA A 313 3.46 5.63 17.81
C ALA A 313 2.82 5.51 19.22
N ASN A 314 2.15 6.56 19.68
CA ASN A 314 1.46 6.55 20.95
C ASN A 314 0.25 5.60 20.97
N ALA A 315 -0.52 5.56 19.88
CA ALA A 315 -1.65 4.66 19.74
C ALA A 315 -1.22 3.19 19.70
N LEU A 316 -0.15 2.88 18.97
CA LEU A 316 0.45 1.54 18.93
C LEU A 316 1.00 1.12 20.29
N ARG A 317 1.72 2.02 20.99
CA ARG A 317 2.19 1.77 22.36
C ARG A 317 1.03 1.45 23.29
N ALA A 318 -0.06 2.20 23.20
CA ALA A 318 -1.25 1.97 24.03
C ALA A 318 -1.99 0.66 23.66
N ALA A 319 -2.03 0.31 22.37
CA ALA A 319 -2.69 -0.91 21.90
C ALA A 319 -1.91 -2.18 22.25
N LEU A 320 -0.58 -2.15 22.10
CA LEU A 320 0.31 -3.28 22.36
C LEU A 320 0.77 -3.40 23.81
N GLY A 321 0.65 -2.32 24.61
CA GLY A 321 1.08 -2.32 25.99
C GLY A 321 2.58 -2.59 26.14
N ASN A 322 2.95 -3.46 27.08
CA ASN A 322 4.35 -3.84 27.31
C ASN A 322 4.95 -4.64 26.15
N ASP A 323 4.13 -5.31 25.34
CA ASP A 323 4.60 -6.10 24.19
C ASP A 323 5.16 -5.22 23.07
N ALA A 324 4.85 -3.92 23.05
CA ALA A 324 5.43 -2.97 22.10
C ALA A 324 6.98 -2.88 22.17
N ASP A 325 7.60 -3.31 23.28
CA ASP A 325 9.06 -3.27 23.44
C ASP A 325 9.80 -4.34 22.63
N HIS A 326 9.10 -5.37 22.15
CA HIS A 326 9.69 -6.41 21.30
C HIS A 326 9.14 -6.45 19.88
N VAL A 327 8.20 -5.58 19.54
CA VAL A 327 7.68 -5.46 18.18
C VAL A 327 8.61 -4.58 17.33
N ALA A 328 9.28 -5.18 16.36
CA ALA A 328 10.12 -4.45 15.42
C ALA A 328 9.26 -3.60 14.48
N VAL A 329 9.32 -2.27 14.58
CA VAL A 329 8.52 -1.34 13.76
C VAL A 329 9.33 -0.83 12.60
N SER A 330 8.84 -1.02 11.37
CA SER A 330 9.44 -0.48 10.14
C SER A 330 8.53 0.55 9.50
N ALA A 331 9.08 1.70 9.10
CA ALA A 331 8.39 2.74 8.32
C ALA A 331 8.96 2.80 6.90
N THR A 332 8.44 1.95 6.02
CA THR A 332 8.95 1.74 4.65
C THR A 332 8.70 2.93 3.73
N LYS A 333 7.77 3.82 4.07
CA LYS A 333 7.57 5.10 3.36
C LYS A 333 8.80 6.03 3.41
N SER A 334 9.75 5.79 4.31
CA SER A 334 11.06 6.45 4.28
C SER A 334 11.79 6.22 2.95
N MET A 335 11.52 5.10 2.27
CA MET A 335 12.17 4.67 1.03
C MET A 335 11.26 4.80 -0.19
N THR A 336 9.97 4.47 -0.06
CA THR A 336 9.01 4.47 -1.17
C THR A 336 8.27 5.79 -1.35
N GLY A 337 8.31 6.70 -0.37
CA GLY A 337 7.32 7.76 -0.27
C GLY A 337 5.93 7.19 0.06
N HIS A 338 4.91 8.03 0.02
CA HIS A 338 3.54 7.68 0.33
C HIS A 338 2.73 7.46 -0.97
N LEU A 339 2.42 6.20 -1.28
CA LEU A 339 1.67 5.81 -2.48
C LEU A 339 0.14 5.96 -2.32
N LEU A 340 -0.33 6.76 -1.37
CA LEU A 340 -1.75 6.98 -1.10
C LEU A 340 -2.54 5.66 -1.05
N GLY A 341 -3.51 5.48 -1.98
CA GLY A 341 -4.32 4.27 -2.05
C GLY A 341 -3.53 2.98 -2.33
N GLY A 342 -2.35 3.08 -2.92
CA GLY A 342 -1.44 1.95 -3.14
C GLY A 342 -0.58 1.57 -1.92
N ALA A 343 -0.47 2.46 -0.91
CA ALA A 343 0.47 2.31 0.19
C ALA A 343 0.25 1.04 1.00
N GLY A 344 -0.93 0.84 1.57
CA GLY A 344 -1.21 -0.32 2.41
C GLY A 344 -1.11 -1.66 1.69
N ALA A 345 -1.29 -1.65 0.36
CA ALA A 345 -1.14 -2.85 -0.46
C ALA A 345 0.33 -3.22 -0.67
N ILE A 346 1.19 -2.26 -1.04
CA ILE A 346 2.62 -2.56 -1.21
C ILE A 346 3.27 -2.92 0.14
N GLU A 347 2.85 -2.29 1.23
CA GLU A 347 3.31 -2.59 2.57
C GLU A 347 2.87 -3.99 3.02
N SER A 348 1.71 -4.48 2.58
CA SER A 348 1.32 -5.88 2.75
C SER A 348 2.25 -6.85 2.00
N VAL A 349 2.69 -6.50 0.78
CA VAL A 349 3.73 -7.27 0.07
C VAL A 349 5.02 -7.30 0.88
N PHE A 350 5.42 -6.17 1.50
CA PHE A 350 6.61 -6.10 2.34
C PHE A 350 6.48 -6.95 3.60
N ILE A 351 5.31 -6.98 4.25
CA ILE A 351 5.05 -7.88 5.39
C ILE A 351 5.25 -9.34 4.98
N VAL A 352 4.67 -9.76 3.84
CA VAL A 352 4.82 -11.13 3.35
C VAL A 352 6.29 -11.47 3.11
N LYS A 353 7.06 -10.55 2.49
CA LYS A 353 8.51 -10.73 2.30
C LYS A 353 9.28 -10.73 3.60
N THR A 354 8.94 -9.86 4.54
CA THR A 354 9.52 -9.83 5.89
C THR A 354 9.35 -11.17 6.61
N MET A 355 8.16 -11.75 6.52
CA MET A 355 7.87 -13.05 7.13
C MET A 355 8.61 -14.20 6.43
N GLN A 356 8.69 -14.17 5.10
CA GLN A 356 9.40 -15.18 4.31
C GLN A 356 10.90 -15.18 4.63
N ASP A 357 11.53 -14.00 4.59
CA ASP A 357 12.97 -13.84 4.70
C ASP A 357 13.44 -13.63 6.16
N ARG A 358 12.48 -13.53 7.11
CA ARG A 358 12.73 -13.25 8.53
C ARG A 358 13.57 -11.99 8.75
N MET A 359 13.30 -10.95 7.97
CA MET A 359 14.08 -9.73 7.97
C MET A 359 13.16 -8.50 7.92
N ALA A 360 13.11 -7.71 8.98
CA ALA A 360 12.40 -6.43 9.02
C ALA A 360 13.22 -5.37 8.27
N PRO A 361 12.65 -4.65 7.28
CA PRO A 361 13.36 -3.60 6.57
C PRO A 361 13.65 -2.40 7.48
N PRO A 362 14.69 -1.61 7.19
CA PRO A 362 15.01 -0.43 7.99
C PRO A 362 14.07 0.73 7.69
N THR A 363 13.91 1.62 8.66
CA THR A 363 13.46 3.00 8.46
C THR A 363 14.72 3.84 8.24
N ILE A 364 14.82 4.52 7.10
CA ILE A 364 15.97 5.37 6.78
C ILE A 364 15.69 6.84 7.12
N ASN A 365 16.76 7.67 7.07
CA ASN A 365 16.71 9.11 7.26
C ASN A 365 16.36 9.59 8.70
N ILE A 366 16.55 8.76 9.71
CA ILE A 366 16.42 9.16 11.10
C ILE A 366 17.80 9.61 11.61
N ASP A 367 18.06 10.92 11.62
CA ASP A 367 19.26 11.48 12.24
C ASP A 367 19.05 11.59 13.75
N ASP A 368 17.92 12.16 14.17
CA ASP A 368 17.52 12.34 15.54
C ASP A 368 16.12 11.72 15.74
N LEU A 369 16.03 10.59 16.43
CA LEU A 369 14.73 10.00 16.76
C LEU A 369 13.94 10.95 17.66
N ASP A 370 12.71 11.27 17.25
CA ASP A 370 11.81 12.09 18.07
C ASP A 370 11.57 11.40 19.43
N PRO A 371 11.90 12.08 20.55
CA PRO A 371 11.76 11.49 21.89
C PRO A 371 10.32 11.14 22.28
N ALA A 372 9.32 11.64 21.55
CA ALA A 372 7.92 11.25 21.72
C ALA A 372 7.59 9.90 21.07
N VAL A 373 8.47 9.34 20.22
CA VAL A 373 8.31 8.02 19.60
C VAL A 373 8.87 6.94 20.53
N THR A 374 7.97 6.16 21.12
CA THR A 374 8.30 5.17 22.17
C THR A 374 8.21 3.72 21.70
N VAL A 375 8.02 3.48 20.40
CA VAL A 375 8.05 2.14 19.78
C VAL A 375 9.46 1.77 19.34
N ASP A 376 9.73 0.46 19.19
CA ASP A 376 11.06 -0.04 18.77
C ASP A 376 11.24 0.07 17.24
N VAL A 377 11.70 1.21 16.76
CA VAL A 377 11.91 1.48 15.33
C VAL A 377 13.16 0.74 14.83
N VAL A 378 13.01 -0.05 13.77
CA VAL A 378 14.14 -0.62 13.01
C VAL A 378 14.82 0.49 12.23
N ARG A 379 16.09 0.82 12.56
CA ARG A 379 16.85 1.92 11.96
C ARG A 379 18.11 1.42 11.28
N ASP A 380 18.54 2.16 10.28
CA ASP A 380 19.82 2.05 9.58
C ASP A 380 20.06 0.74 8.83
N LYS A 381 19.74 -0.39 9.43
CA LYS A 381 19.96 -1.73 8.87
C LYS A 381 18.76 -2.63 9.09
N PRO A 382 18.52 -3.59 8.17
CA PRO A 382 17.52 -4.61 8.38
C PRO A 382 17.77 -5.39 9.68
N ARG A 383 16.69 -5.77 10.36
CA ARG A 383 16.74 -6.54 11.61
C ARG A 383 16.19 -7.95 11.41
N ALA A 384 16.95 -8.95 11.83
CA ALA A 384 16.47 -10.33 11.83
C ALA A 384 15.30 -10.51 12.82
N LEU A 385 14.27 -11.21 12.39
CA LEU A 385 13.14 -11.60 13.20
C LEU A 385 13.33 -13.00 13.82
N PRO A 386 12.60 -13.33 14.90
CA PRO A 386 12.67 -14.65 15.53
C PRO A 386 12.33 -15.77 14.54
N VAL A 387 12.93 -16.95 14.79
CA VAL A 387 12.55 -18.21 14.13
C VAL A 387 11.30 -18.82 14.78
N GLY A 388 10.62 -19.71 14.05
CA GLY A 388 9.39 -20.35 14.53
C GLY A 388 8.13 -19.62 14.05
N ASP A 389 7.01 -19.82 14.73
CA ASP A 389 5.76 -19.17 14.39
C ASP A 389 5.81 -17.70 14.77
N ILE A 390 5.45 -16.83 13.82
CA ILE A 390 5.42 -15.39 14.01
C ILE A 390 4.13 -14.80 13.42
N ALA A 391 3.74 -13.65 13.98
CA ALA A 391 2.71 -12.81 13.37
C ALA A 391 3.22 -11.38 13.20
N ALA A 392 2.68 -10.70 12.21
CA ALA A 392 3.02 -9.33 11.87
C ALA A 392 1.76 -8.52 11.56
N LEU A 393 1.82 -7.22 11.82
CA LEU A 393 0.77 -6.26 11.49
C LEU A 393 1.18 -5.38 10.33
N ASN A 394 0.20 -5.05 9.48
CA ASN A 394 0.26 -3.94 8.56
C ASN A 394 -0.84 -2.95 8.92
N ASP A 395 -0.50 -1.73 9.30
CA ASP A 395 -1.48 -0.70 9.57
C ASP A 395 -1.51 0.37 8.47
N SER A 396 -2.69 0.95 8.27
CA SER A 396 -2.92 2.00 7.28
C SER A 396 -4.00 2.94 7.78
N PHE A 397 -3.70 4.24 7.74
CA PHE A 397 -4.62 5.28 8.18
C PHE A 397 -4.92 6.24 7.03
N GLY A 398 -6.18 6.61 6.85
CA GLY A 398 -6.63 7.45 5.75
C GLY A 398 -7.34 8.71 6.21
N PHE A 399 -7.25 9.76 5.40
CA PHE A 399 -8.10 10.94 5.55
C PHE A 399 -9.57 10.50 5.60
N GLY A 400 -10.39 11.17 6.43
CA GLY A 400 -11.73 10.72 6.80
C GLY A 400 -11.74 9.91 8.11
N GLY A 401 -10.56 9.67 8.70
CA GLY A 401 -10.41 8.92 9.95
C GLY A 401 -10.50 7.41 9.76
N HIS A 402 -10.18 6.91 8.57
CA HIS A 402 -10.14 5.47 8.30
C HIS A 402 -8.93 4.82 8.94
N ASN A 403 -9.13 3.74 9.68
CA ASN A 403 -8.08 2.94 10.29
C ASN A 403 -8.27 1.47 9.88
N VAL A 404 -7.26 0.89 9.25
CA VAL A 404 -7.23 -0.50 8.80
C VAL A 404 -5.96 -1.17 9.33
N VAL A 405 -6.13 -2.35 9.93
CA VAL A 405 -5.02 -3.20 10.40
C VAL A 405 -5.23 -4.61 9.87
N LEU A 406 -4.23 -5.14 9.20
CA LEU A 406 -4.20 -6.52 8.72
C LEU A 406 -3.23 -7.34 9.57
N VAL A 407 -3.59 -8.59 9.86
CA VAL A 407 -2.77 -9.55 10.59
C VAL A 407 -2.32 -10.66 9.66
N PHE A 408 -1.02 -10.81 9.54
CA PHE A 408 -0.37 -11.91 8.83
C PHE A 408 0.30 -12.83 9.83
N LYS A 409 0.25 -14.16 9.59
CA LYS A 409 0.96 -15.14 10.42
C LYS A 409 1.63 -16.21 9.57
N SER A 410 2.70 -16.78 10.10
CA SER A 410 3.38 -17.95 9.50
C SER A 410 2.45 -19.17 9.49
N ILE A 411 2.75 -20.13 8.59
CA ILE A 411 2.04 -21.41 8.43
C ILE A 411 3.00 -22.54 8.73
#